data_6c49a57896aad3230e908bff0f6e0757
#
_entry.id   6c49a57896aad3230e908bff0f6e0757
#
_cell.length_a   1.000
_cell.length_b   1.000
_cell.length_c   1.000
_cell.angle_alpha   90.00
_cell.angle_beta   90.00
_cell.angle_gamma   90.00
#
_symmetry.space_group_name_H-M   'P 1'
#
loop_
_entity.id
_entity.type
_entity.pdbx_description
1 polymer ?
#
loop_
_entity_poly.entity_id
_entity_poly.type
_entity_poly.pdbx_seq_one_letter_code
_entity_poly.pdbx_strand_id
1 'polypeptide(L)'
;MLISRRQALITGMTAIALVIALQAFNSVGCYRHTFLTFVQVVGMFVLVPLLPALVSLLTANPLRAVGACLLFAPWLVLAYYTDCVRPYQGGGASMIYVAVLMWGTPCAIIGALLTGPAMRLLGVSVAPRR
;
A
#
# COMPACT_ATOMS: atom_id res chain seq x y z
N MET A 1 22.93 -0.55 -11.18
CA MET A 1 23.09 -0.77 -9.72
C MET A 1 22.51 -2.12 -9.36
N LEU A 2 23.30 -2.96 -8.72
CA LEU A 2 22.87 -4.28 -8.27
C LEU A 2 22.51 -4.22 -6.77
N ILE A 3 21.29 -4.62 -6.44
CA ILE A 3 20.79 -4.62 -5.06
C ILE A 3 20.69 -6.07 -4.59
N SER A 4 21.16 -6.37 -3.39
CA SER A 4 21.02 -7.71 -2.83
C SER A 4 19.54 -8.04 -2.58
N ARG A 5 19.19 -9.32 -2.67
CA ARG A 5 17.83 -9.78 -2.39
C ARG A 5 17.38 -9.39 -0.96
N ARG A 6 18.29 -9.46 0.00
CA ARG A 6 18.00 -9.06 1.39
C ARG A 6 17.62 -7.58 1.48
N GLN A 7 18.38 -6.71 0.81
CA GLN A 7 18.06 -5.28 0.78
C GLN A 7 16.71 -5.02 0.11
N ALA A 8 16.44 -5.71 -1.01
CA ALA A 8 15.16 -5.60 -1.71
C ALA A 8 13.99 -6.05 -0.83
N LEU A 9 14.14 -7.16 -0.08
CA LEU A 9 13.12 -7.63 0.87
C LEU A 9 12.90 -6.63 2.00
N ILE A 10 13.96 -6.11 2.60
CA ILE A 10 13.84 -5.11 3.68
C ILE A 10 13.13 -3.86 3.17
N THR A 11 13.48 -3.38 1.99
CA THR A 11 12.84 -2.20 1.38
C THR A 11 11.36 -2.45 1.11
N GLY A 12 11.01 -3.60 0.55
CA GLY A 12 9.61 -3.97 0.30
C GLY A 12 8.80 -4.09 1.59
N MET A 13 9.35 -4.74 2.60
CA MET A 13 8.72 -4.87 3.92
C MET A 13 8.54 -3.51 4.59
N THR A 14 9.52 -2.62 4.48
CA THR A 14 9.43 -1.25 4.99
C THR A 14 8.31 -0.47 4.30
N ALA A 15 8.17 -0.59 2.98
CA ALA A 15 7.07 0.04 2.25
C ALA A 15 5.71 -0.43 2.74
N ILE A 16 5.52 -1.74 2.96
CA ILE A 16 4.28 -2.30 3.50
C ILE A 16 4.02 -1.78 4.91
N ALA A 17 5.05 -1.77 5.76
CA ALA A 17 4.95 -1.25 7.13
C ALA A 17 4.54 0.23 7.16
N LEU A 18 5.06 1.04 6.24
CA LEU A 18 4.69 2.46 6.12
C LEU A 18 3.24 2.64 5.69
N VAL A 19 2.72 1.79 4.80
CA VAL A 19 1.30 1.80 4.41
C VAL A 19 0.41 1.46 5.61
N ILE A 20 0.77 0.44 6.37
CA ILE A 20 0.03 0.07 7.59
C ILE A 20 0.11 1.19 8.63
N ALA A 21 1.26 1.83 8.78
CA ALA A 21 1.43 2.99 9.67
C ALA A 21 0.56 4.18 9.23
N LEU A 22 0.45 4.42 7.93
CA LEU A 22 -0.45 5.45 7.38
C LEU A 22 -1.90 5.14 7.73
N GLN A 23 -2.33 3.89 7.60
CA GLN A 23 -3.67 3.47 8.01
C GLN A 23 -3.86 3.58 9.53
N ALA A 24 -2.86 3.25 10.33
CA ALA A 24 -2.91 3.43 11.78
C ALA A 24 -3.10 4.91 12.14
N PHE A 25 -2.40 5.80 11.47
CA PHE A 25 -2.58 7.25 11.63
C PHE A 25 -4.02 7.67 11.29
N ASN A 26 -4.57 7.19 10.18
CA ASN A 26 -5.96 7.47 9.80
C ASN A 26 -6.94 6.95 10.87
N SER A 27 -6.77 5.72 11.30
CA SER A 27 -7.70 5.08 12.26
C SER A 27 -7.66 5.76 13.63
N VAL A 28 -6.48 6.03 14.15
CA VAL A 28 -6.33 6.59 15.50
C VAL A 28 -6.47 8.11 15.48
N GLY A 29 -5.82 8.78 14.55
CA GLY A 29 -5.77 10.25 14.50
C GLY A 29 -7.04 10.91 13.99
N CYS A 30 -7.75 10.26 13.06
CA CYS A 30 -8.94 10.82 12.42
C CYS A 30 -10.25 10.18 12.94
N TYR A 31 -10.36 8.86 12.79
CA TYR A 31 -11.60 8.14 13.14
C TYR A 31 -11.67 7.77 14.61
N ARG A 32 -10.59 7.92 15.37
CA ARG A 32 -10.50 7.54 16.80
C ARG A 32 -10.90 6.10 17.04
N HIS A 33 -10.51 5.21 16.14
CA HIS A 33 -10.77 3.78 16.26
C HIS A 33 -10.02 3.17 17.44
N THR A 34 -10.62 2.14 18.05
CA THR A 34 -9.90 1.25 18.97
C THR A 34 -8.94 0.36 18.16
N PHE A 35 -8.01 -0.30 18.86
CA PHE A 35 -7.09 -1.24 18.20
C PHE A 35 -7.84 -2.36 17.44
N LEU A 36 -8.90 -2.90 18.05
CA LEU A 36 -9.71 -3.94 17.41
C LEU A 36 -10.36 -3.42 16.11
N THR A 37 -10.94 -2.23 16.14
CA THR A 37 -11.54 -1.61 14.95
C THR A 37 -10.48 -1.32 13.88
N PHE A 38 -9.30 -0.87 14.27
CA PHE A 38 -8.17 -0.70 13.36
C PHE A 38 -7.82 -2.02 12.64
N VAL A 39 -7.70 -3.11 13.39
CA VAL A 39 -7.41 -4.44 12.81
C VAL A 39 -8.51 -4.87 11.84
N GLN A 40 -9.77 -4.63 12.18
CA GLN A 40 -10.90 -4.94 11.30
C GLN A 40 -10.85 -4.12 9.99
N VAL A 41 -10.55 -2.83 10.06
CA VAL A 41 -10.44 -1.95 8.88
C VAL A 41 -9.27 -2.41 8.00
N VAL A 42 -8.13 -2.72 8.59
CA VAL A 42 -6.99 -3.26 7.84
C VAL A 42 -7.38 -4.58 7.15
N GLY A 43 -8.02 -5.49 7.85
CA GLY A 43 -8.44 -6.77 7.29
C GLY A 43 -9.45 -6.64 6.15
N MET A 44 -10.37 -5.71 6.26
CA MET A 44 -11.45 -5.54 5.28
C MET A 44 -11.06 -4.69 4.06
N PHE A 45 -10.30 -3.63 4.25
CA PHE A 45 -10.09 -2.61 3.20
C PHE A 45 -8.64 -2.44 2.77
N VAL A 46 -7.68 -2.81 3.59
CA VAL A 46 -6.26 -2.58 3.31
C VAL A 46 -5.55 -3.87 2.91
N LEU A 47 -5.92 -5.00 3.49
CA LEU A 47 -5.26 -6.28 3.24
C LEU A 47 -5.35 -6.69 1.76
N VAL A 48 -6.53 -6.61 1.14
CA VAL A 48 -6.71 -7.00 -0.26
C VAL A 48 -5.87 -6.14 -1.20
N PRO A 49 -5.88 -4.80 -1.12
CA PRO A 49 -4.97 -3.97 -1.91
C PRO A 49 -3.48 -4.21 -1.62
N LEU A 50 -3.12 -4.67 -0.42
CA LEU A 50 -1.74 -5.02 -0.08
C LEU A 50 -1.31 -6.41 -0.55
N LEU A 51 -2.24 -7.28 -0.95
CA LEU A 51 -1.88 -8.62 -1.45
C LEU A 51 -0.87 -8.58 -2.60
N PRO A 52 -0.96 -7.70 -3.62
CA PRO A 52 0.07 -7.60 -4.64
C PRO A 52 1.45 -7.30 -4.07
N ALA A 53 1.55 -6.44 -3.06
CA ALA A 53 2.81 -6.14 -2.38
C ALA A 53 3.34 -7.36 -1.60
N LEU A 54 2.48 -8.04 -0.85
CA LEU A 54 2.85 -9.23 -0.07
C LEU A 54 3.31 -10.37 -0.98
N VAL A 55 2.60 -10.62 -2.07
CA VAL A 55 2.97 -11.63 -3.07
C VAL A 55 4.30 -11.26 -3.73
N SER A 56 4.53 -9.98 -4.01
CA SER A 56 5.77 -9.49 -4.61
C SER A 56 7.00 -9.80 -3.77
N LEU A 57 6.88 -9.85 -2.45
CA LEU A 57 7.99 -10.24 -1.55
C LEU A 57 8.46 -11.67 -1.79
N LEU A 58 7.58 -12.55 -2.26
CA LEU A 58 7.88 -13.94 -2.55
C LEU A 58 8.44 -14.16 -3.95
N THR A 59 8.37 -13.15 -4.82
CA THR A 59 8.85 -13.22 -6.20
C THR A 59 10.37 -13.00 -6.28
N ALA A 60 10.92 -13.13 -7.47
CA ALA A 60 12.33 -12.84 -7.75
C ALA A 60 12.68 -11.37 -7.55
N ASN A 61 11.71 -10.47 -7.62
CA ASN A 61 11.90 -9.03 -7.46
C ASN A 61 11.01 -8.48 -6.32
N PRO A 62 11.49 -8.51 -5.06
CA PRO A 62 10.71 -7.95 -3.93
C PRO A 62 10.47 -6.45 -4.00
N LEU A 63 11.22 -5.69 -4.81
CA LEU A 63 11.00 -4.25 -5.00
C LEU A 63 9.66 -3.94 -5.68
N ARG A 64 9.00 -4.92 -6.28
CA ARG A 64 7.63 -4.77 -6.79
C ARG A 64 6.65 -4.40 -5.67
N ALA A 65 6.93 -4.79 -4.43
CA ALA A 65 6.14 -4.36 -3.27
C ALA A 65 6.18 -2.84 -3.08
N VAL A 66 7.32 -2.20 -3.33
CA VAL A 66 7.45 -0.74 -3.28
C VAL A 66 6.54 -0.07 -4.31
N GLY A 67 6.56 -0.55 -5.56
CA GLY A 67 5.70 -0.02 -6.61
C GLY A 67 4.21 -0.19 -6.31
N ALA A 68 3.81 -1.35 -5.79
CA ALA A 68 2.44 -1.59 -5.35
C ALA A 68 2.03 -0.59 -4.26
N CYS A 69 2.86 -0.40 -3.25
CA CYS A 69 2.59 0.53 -2.14
C CYS A 69 2.54 1.98 -2.62
N LEU A 70 3.41 2.39 -3.54
CA LEU A 70 3.44 3.76 -4.07
C LEU A 70 2.14 4.11 -4.81
N LEU A 71 1.54 3.18 -5.52
CA LEU A 71 0.28 3.43 -6.22
C LEU A 71 -0.95 3.19 -5.34
N PHE A 72 -0.81 2.48 -4.23
CA PHE A 72 -1.90 2.27 -3.28
C PHE A 72 -1.99 3.37 -2.21
N ALA A 73 -0.86 3.81 -1.67
CA ALA A 73 -0.82 4.80 -0.58
C ALA A 73 -1.60 6.09 -0.86
N PRO A 74 -1.60 6.66 -2.09
CA PRO A 74 -2.39 7.85 -2.40
C PRO A 74 -3.89 7.69 -2.11
N TRP A 75 -4.44 6.49 -2.22
CA TRP A 75 -5.84 6.21 -1.90
C TRP A 75 -6.12 6.38 -0.41
N LEU A 76 -5.19 5.97 0.46
CA LEU A 76 -5.31 6.19 1.91
C LEU A 76 -5.15 7.66 2.27
N VAL A 77 -4.27 8.39 1.58
CA VAL A 77 -4.15 9.85 1.75
C VAL A 77 -5.44 10.55 1.30
N LEU A 78 -6.03 10.11 0.20
CA LEU A 78 -7.32 10.63 -0.27
C LEU A 78 -8.43 10.35 0.75
N ALA A 79 -8.46 9.17 1.36
CA ALA A 79 -9.42 8.84 2.41
C ALA A 79 -9.27 9.78 3.61
N TYR A 80 -8.04 10.04 4.05
CA TYR A 80 -7.76 11.00 5.11
C TYR A 80 -8.25 12.40 4.74
N TYR A 81 -7.90 12.87 3.56
CA TYR A 81 -8.32 14.20 3.09
C TYR A 81 -9.84 14.34 3.05
N THR A 82 -10.52 13.35 2.47
CA THR A 82 -11.98 13.39 2.26
C THR A 82 -12.74 13.34 3.59
N ASP A 83 -12.28 12.55 4.55
CA ASP A 83 -13.02 12.33 5.80
C ASP A 83 -12.53 13.22 6.96
N CYS A 84 -11.28 13.67 6.93
CA CYS A 84 -10.65 14.33 8.08
C CYS A 84 -10.33 15.80 7.82
N VAL A 85 -9.74 16.11 6.66
CA VAL A 85 -9.38 17.49 6.31
C VAL A 85 -10.58 18.24 5.74
N ARG A 86 -11.37 17.58 4.90
CA ARG A 86 -12.61 18.11 4.32
C ARG A 86 -13.77 17.16 4.68
N PRO A 87 -14.38 17.33 5.86
CA PRO A 87 -15.40 16.39 6.34
C PRO A 87 -16.55 16.21 5.35
N TYR A 88 -16.96 14.96 5.21
CA TYR A 88 -18.10 14.59 4.39
C TYR A 88 -19.40 15.16 4.98
N GLN A 89 -20.14 15.96 4.22
CA GLN A 89 -21.36 16.63 4.65
C GLN A 89 -22.65 16.04 4.05
N GLY A 90 -22.52 14.98 3.25
CA GLY A 90 -23.66 14.27 2.70
C GLY A 90 -24.38 13.40 3.72
N GLY A 91 -25.60 12.98 3.41
CA GLY A 91 -26.31 12.03 4.25
C GLY A 91 -25.66 10.63 4.23
N GLY A 92 -25.59 9.97 5.39
CA GLY A 92 -25.01 8.64 5.51
C GLY A 92 -23.49 8.63 5.70
N ALA A 93 -22.90 7.44 5.72
CA ALA A 93 -21.47 7.25 5.88
C ALA A 93 -20.70 7.51 4.57
N SER A 94 -19.48 8.02 4.67
CA SER A 94 -18.58 8.14 3.53
C SER A 94 -18.23 6.76 2.98
N MET A 95 -18.26 6.63 1.65
CA MET A 95 -17.92 5.39 0.95
C MET A 95 -16.47 5.37 0.44
N ILE A 96 -15.61 6.24 0.98
CA ILE A 96 -14.23 6.38 0.49
C ILE A 96 -13.43 5.07 0.63
N TYR A 97 -13.65 4.28 1.69
CA TYR A 97 -12.96 3.01 1.86
C TYR A 97 -13.41 1.94 0.87
N VAL A 98 -14.64 2.01 0.37
CA VAL A 98 -15.06 1.16 -0.76
C VAL A 98 -14.25 1.52 -2.00
N ALA A 99 -14.05 2.80 -2.27
CA ALA A 99 -13.20 3.25 -3.38
C ALA A 99 -11.73 2.84 -3.16
N VAL A 100 -11.21 2.93 -1.92
CA VAL A 100 -9.87 2.45 -1.58
C VAL A 100 -9.70 0.98 -1.93
N LEU A 101 -10.68 0.15 -1.59
CA LEU A 101 -10.67 -1.29 -1.91
C LEU A 101 -10.77 -1.53 -3.43
N MET A 102 -11.76 -0.93 -4.08
CA MET A 102 -12.09 -1.19 -5.49
C MET A 102 -11.07 -0.63 -6.46
N TRP A 103 -10.52 0.54 -6.19
CA TRP A 103 -9.54 1.20 -7.06
C TRP A 103 -8.11 1.02 -6.60
N GLY A 104 -7.90 0.96 -5.29
CA GLY A 104 -6.57 0.74 -4.73
C GLY A 104 -5.98 -0.60 -5.11
N THR A 105 -6.80 -1.65 -5.18
CA THR A 105 -6.33 -2.99 -5.56
C THR A 105 -5.79 -3.05 -7.00
N PRO A 106 -6.53 -2.58 -8.05
CA PRO A 106 -5.98 -2.49 -9.39
C PRO A 106 -4.74 -1.60 -9.49
N CYS A 107 -4.73 -0.47 -8.79
CA CYS A 107 -3.56 0.42 -8.76
C CYS A 107 -2.34 -0.27 -8.15
N ALA A 108 -2.50 -1.03 -7.08
CA ALA A 108 -1.42 -1.81 -6.47
C ALA A 108 -0.88 -2.86 -7.44
N ILE A 109 -1.75 -3.57 -8.16
CA ILE A 109 -1.34 -4.55 -9.18
C ILE A 109 -0.53 -3.86 -10.28
N ILE A 110 -1.03 -2.75 -10.80
CA ILE A 110 -0.33 -1.96 -11.83
C ILE A 110 1.02 -1.49 -11.32
N GLY A 111 1.11 -1.00 -10.09
CA GLY A 111 2.35 -0.57 -9.46
C GLY A 111 3.38 -1.69 -9.37
N ALA A 112 2.94 -2.89 -8.97
CA ALA A 112 3.80 -4.06 -8.92
C ALA A 112 4.32 -4.45 -10.32
N LEU A 113 3.46 -4.41 -11.33
CA LEU A 113 3.83 -4.75 -12.70
C LEU A 113 4.77 -3.71 -13.33
N LEU A 114 4.54 -2.42 -13.08
CA LEU A 114 5.34 -1.33 -13.64
C LEU A 114 6.73 -1.22 -13.00
N THR A 115 6.94 -1.77 -11.83
CA THR A 115 8.23 -1.72 -11.13
C THR A 115 9.34 -2.39 -11.95
N GLY A 116 9.07 -3.52 -12.60
CA GLY A 116 10.04 -4.20 -13.44
C GLY A 116 10.60 -3.31 -14.55
N PRO A 117 9.76 -2.81 -15.46
CA PRO A 117 10.20 -1.88 -16.50
C PRO A 117 10.85 -0.61 -15.95
N ALA A 118 10.32 -0.02 -14.89
CA ALA A 118 10.90 1.18 -14.28
C ALA A 118 12.31 0.93 -13.77
N MET A 119 12.56 -0.21 -13.13
CA MET A 119 13.90 -0.58 -12.66
C MET A 119 14.87 -0.74 -13.81
N ARG A 120 14.44 -1.33 -14.93
CA ARG A 120 15.28 -1.46 -16.14
C ARG A 120 15.69 -0.10 -16.67
N LEU A 121 14.75 0.86 -16.71
CA LEU A 121 15.04 2.23 -17.15
C LEU A 121 16.01 2.94 -16.23
N LEU A 122 15.97 2.66 -14.93
CA LEU A 122 16.86 3.25 -13.93
C LEU A 122 18.19 2.49 -13.77
N GLY A 123 18.39 1.40 -14.50
CA GLY A 123 19.58 0.58 -14.40
C GLY A 123 19.71 -0.17 -13.07
N VAL A 124 18.60 -0.46 -12.42
CA VAL A 124 18.56 -1.16 -11.13
C VAL A 124 18.17 -2.62 -11.35
N SER A 125 18.89 -3.54 -10.72
CA SER A 125 18.58 -4.97 -10.75
C SER A 125 18.72 -5.59 -9.37
N VAL A 126 17.98 -6.67 -9.12
CA VAL A 126 18.04 -7.44 -7.89
C VAL A 126 18.85 -8.72 -8.15
N ALA A 127 19.75 -9.05 -7.23
CA ALA A 127 20.56 -10.25 -7.33
C ALA A 127 19.67 -11.50 -7.35
N PRO A 128 20.02 -12.52 -8.18
CA PRO A 128 19.21 -13.72 -8.29
C PRO A 128 19.20 -14.51 -6.98
N ARG A 129 18.14 -15.30 -6.80
CA ARG A 129 17.99 -16.19 -5.64
C ARG A 129 19.04 -17.30 -5.75
N ARG A 130 19.85 -17.41 -4.72
CA ARG A 130 20.78 -18.52 -4.57
C ARG A 130 20.17 -19.63 -3.72
#